data_5a49488b624517956d65e13b31f6f142
#
_entry.id   5a49488b624517956d65e13b31f6f142
#
_cell.length_a   1.000
_cell.length_b   1.000
_cell.length_c   1.000
_cell.angle_alpha   90.00
_cell.angle_beta   90.00
_cell.angle_gamma   90.00
#
_symmetry.space_group_name_H-M   'P 1'
#
loop_
_entity.id
_entity.type
_entity.pdbx_description
1 polymer ?
#
loop_
_entity_poly.entity_id
_entity_poly.type
_entity_poly.pdbx_seq_one_letter_code
_entity_poly.pdbx_strand_id
1 'polypeptide(L)'
;MRPLLIAALVVLLAGGAQGAGGAARSRIAFGLEQGDLSSIYTVRPNGSGLRRLTVPPTRQQLGGDSGPVWSPAGRRIVFERNLTYWGSDRFRLAAVPAAGGLARQLTKGPFDAMPTFSPSGRRIAFVRGGGTASLYTIDRFGRHAARLLSDGLDVSPAWSPDGKTIAFSRLADASLSIDQTTLYLSDANGSHVRPLGAAPVTGVSPSWSPDGRKIAFVSFADHNDPACPADSCPPSGEIYVVGADGTGLTRLTASTADDEHPTWSPDGSRIAFASGYELETQGHAPWLVTIPSGGGSPTRIGRFSGVLDPAWSPAGVR
;
A
#
# COMPACT_ATOMS: atom_id res chain seq x y z
N MET A 1 -42.60 58.69 20.50
CA MET A 1 -41.94 58.00 19.37
C MET A 1 -40.80 57.15 19.92
N ARG A 2 -40.97 55.85 19.98
CA ARG A 2 -39.92 54.90 20.44
C ARG A 2 -39.32 54.26 19.18
N PRO A 3 -37.99 54.12 19.05
CA PRO A 3 -37.41 53.32 17.99
C PRO A 3 -37.39 51.86 18.40
N LEU A 4 -37.80 51.00 17.46
CA LEU A 4 -37.69 49.55 17.53
C LEU A 4 -36.19 49.12 17.45
N LEU A 5 -35.75 48.38 18.47
CA LEU A 5 -34.50 47.57 18.39
C LEU A 5 -34.80 46.30 17.62
N ILE A 6 -34.13 46.12 16.46
CA ILE A 6 -34.05 44.86 15.75
C ILE A 6 -32.90 44.08 16.33
N ALA A 7 -33.19 43.03 17.10
CA ALA A 7 -32.20 42.05 17.56
C ALA A 7 -31.86 41.14 16.41
N ALA A 8 -30.64 41.25 15.89
CA ALA A 8 -30.06 40.27 14.95
C ALA A 8 -29.66 39.01 15.72
N LEU A 9 -30.39 37.92 15.44
CA LEU A 9 -30.07 36.58 15.92
C LEU A 9 -28.86 36.04 15.13
N VAL A 10 -27.66 36.07 15.73
CA VAL A 10 -26.48 35.40 15.18
C VAL A 10 -26.61 33.92 15.49
N VAL A 11 -27.01 33.13 14.50
CA VAL A 11 -26.93 31.68 14.57
C VAL A 11 -25.45 31.29 14.38
N LEU A 12 -24.77 31.00 15.46
CA LEU A 12 -23.48 30.28 15.41
C LEU A 12 -23.75 28.86 14.95
N LEU A 13 -23.55 28.61 13.66
CA LEU A 13 -23.34 27.26 13.16
C LEU A 13 -22.01 26.75 13.72
N ALA A 14 -22.09 25.99 14.81
CA ALA A 14 -20.98 25.15 15.27
C ALA A 14 -20.73 24.08 14.20
N GLY A 15 -19.98 24.42 13.17
CA GLY A 15 -19.39 23.48 12.25
C GLY A 15 -18.42 22.60 13.03
N GLY A 16 -18.85 21.38 13.32
CA GLY A 16 -18.06 20.39 14.02
C GLY A 16 -16.76 20.10 13.28
N ALA A 17 -15.67 20.59 13.84
CA ALA A 17 -14.31 20.17 13.47
C ALA A 17 -14.06 18.72 13.93
N GLN A 18 -14.68 17.74 13.28
CA GLN A 18 -14.41 16.32 13.55
C GLN A 18 -13.26 15.76 12.69
N GLY A 19 -12.67 16.52 11.76
CA GLY A 19 -11.60 16.07 10.89
C GLY A 19 -10.17 16.14 11.48
N ALA A 20 -9.87 17.09 12.37
CA ALA A 20 -8.49 17.35 12.78
C ALA A 20 -7.95 16.39 13.87
N GLY A 21 -8.80 15.75 14.66
CA GLY A 21 -8.38 14.86 15.75
C GLY A 21 -7.89 13.48 15.31
N GLY A 22 -8.33 13.00 14.15
CA GLY A 22 -7.96 11.67 13.59
C GLY A 22 -6.57 11.68 12.95
N ALA A 23 -6.25 12.70 12.19
CA ALA A 23 -4.97 12.82 11.47
C ALA A 23 -3.77 12.94 12.41
N ALA A 24 -3.91 13.61 13.55
CA ALA A 24 -2.83 13.79 14.53
C ALA A 24 -2.40 12.49 15.24
N ARG A 25 -3.20 11.43 15.17
CA ARG A 25 -2.94 10.13 15.80
C ARG A 25 -2.57 9.02 14.81
N SER A 26 -2.76 9.23 13.53
CA SER A 26 -2.41 8.24 12.51
C SER A 26 -0.88 8.10 12.38
N ARG A 27 -0.45 6.93 11.91
CA ARG A 27 0.95 6.64 11.60
C ARG A 27 1.05 6.01 10.23
N ILE A 28 2.21 6.12 9.61
CA ILE A 28 2.56 5.40 8.40
C ILE A 28 3.63 4.39 8.80
N ALA A 29 3.39 3.11 8.52
CA ALA A 29 4.38 2.05 8.61
C ALA A 29 5.05 1.88 7.25
N PHE A 30 6.33 1.53 7.23
CA PHE A 30 7.09 1.29 6.01
C PHE A 30 8.34 0.47 6.31
N GLY A 31 8.85 -0.23 5.31
CA GLY A 31 10.21 -0.75 5.34
C GLY A 31 11.21 0.41 5.22
N LEU A 32 12.29 0.39 5.97
CA LEU A 32 13.38 1.35 5.82
C LEU A 32 14.69 0.61 5.66
N GLU A 33 15.34 0.82 4.54
CA GLU A 33 16.63 0.26 4.23
C GLU A 33 17.74 0.98 5.01
N GLN A 34 18.64 0.19 5.58
CA GLN A 34 19.85 0.68 6.25
C GLN A 34 21.02 -0.25 5.89
N GLY A 35 21.75 0.11 4.84
CA GLY A 35 22.72 -0.79 4.21
C GLY A 35 22.00 -1.99 3.58
N ASP A 36 22.48 -3.19 3.81
CA ASP A 36 21.96 -4.43 3.20
C ASP A 36 20.69 -4.98 3.88
N LEU A 37 20.16 -4.29 4.88
CA LEU A 37 19.03 -4.77 5.68
C LEU A 37 17.91 -3.72 5.73
N SER A 38 16.67 -4.17 5.62
CA SER A 38 15.49 -3.36 5.89
C SER A 38 14.81 -3.74 7.20
N SER A 39 14.11 -2.78 7.80
CA SER A 39 13.34 -2.97 9.04
C SER A 39 12.02 -2.23 8.95
N ILE A 40 11.01 -2.68 9.67
CA ILE A 40 9.75 -1.95 9.75
C ILE A 40 9.88 -0.78 10.72
N TYR A 41 9.54 0.39 10.23
CA TYR A 41 9.44 1.64 10.97
C TYR A 41 8.02 2.19 10.95
N THR A 42 7.74 3.11 11.86
CA THR A 42 6.54 3.95 11.81
C THR A 42 6.91 5.40 12.05
N VAL A 43 6.16 6.31 11.41
CA VAL A 43 6.31 7.76 11.54
C VAL A 43 4.92 8.43 11.60
N ARG A 44 4.82 9.62 12.17
CA ARG A 44 3.60 10.44 12.04
C ARG A 44 3.55 11.11 10.65
N PRO A 45 2.37 11.48 10.15
CA PRO A 45 2.23 12.14 8.85
C PRO A 45 2.99 13.48 8.73
N ASN A 46 3.33 14.11 9.84
CA ASN A 46 4.17 15.32 9.89
C ASN A 46 5.68 15.02 9.93
N GLY A 47 6.09 13.77 9.78
CA GLY A 47 7.49 13.35 9.80
C GLY A 47 8.10 13.15 11.19
N SER A 48 7.37 13.46 12.27
CA SER A 48 7.87 13.30 13.64
C SER A 48 7.66 11.88 14.18
N GLY A 49 8.40 11.54 15.23
CA GLY A 49 8.21 10.29 15.97
C GLY A 49 8.55 9.04 15.14
N LEU A 50 9.59 9.11 14.31
CA LEU A 50 10.16 7.94 13.64
C LEU A 50 10.53 6.89 14.68
N ARG A 51 10.06 5.66 14.49
CA ARG A 51 10.28 4.58 15.44
C ARG A 51 10.48 3.26 14.70
N ARG A 52 11.57 2.57 15.00
CA ARG A 52 11.82 1.22 14.55
C ARG A 52 10.97 0.21 15.32
N LEU A 53 10.33 -0.71 14.64
CA LEU A 53 9.49 -1.75 15.23
C LEU A 53 10.14 -3.14 15.18
N THR A 54 10.91 -3.44 14.13
CA THR A 54 11.52 -4.74 13.97
C THR A 54 13.05 -4.65 13.91
N VAL A 55 13.69 -5.72 14.30
CA VAL A 55 15.11 -5.97 14.10
C VAL A 55 15.20 -7.25 13.28
N PRO A 56 15.72 -7.21 12.04
CA PRO A 56 15.89 -8.41 11.26
C PRO A 56 16.84 -9.38 11.97
N PRO A 57 16.71 -10.68 11.77
CA PRO A 57 17.62 -11.67 12.32
C PRO A 57 19.04 -11.41 11.82
N THR A 58 20.04 -11.53 12.73
CA THR A 58 21.39 -11.00 12.56
C THR A 58 22.28 -11.74 11.56
N ARG A 59 23.21 -10.97 11.00
CA ARG A 59 24.60 -11.20 10.54
C ARG A 59 24.94 -12.20 9.42
N GLN A 60 24.07 -13.04 8.93
CA GLN A 60 24.36 -13.93 7.79
C GLN A 60 23.26 -13.95 6.72
N GLN A 61 22.27 -13.08 6.84
CA GLN A 61 21.14 -13.01 5.94
C GLN A 61 21.15 -11.64 5.26
N LEU A 62 21.26 -11.67 3.93
CA LEU A 62 20.87 -10.56 3.08
C LEU A 62 19.35 -10.50 3.11
N GLY A 63 18.76 -9.32 3.22
CA GLY A 63 17.31 -9.15 3.23
C GLY A 63 16.83 -8.34 4.41
N GLY A 64 15.56 -8.44 4.75
CA GLY A 64 14.99 -7.62 5.81
C GLY A 64 13.48 -7.76 5.91
N ASP A 65 12.88 -6.75 6.52
CA ASP A 65 11.45 -6.66 6.72
C ASP A 65 10.88 -5.54 5.83
N SER A 66 9.88 -5.85 4.98
CA SER A 66 9.20 -4.92 4.06
C SER A 66 7.69 -5.21 4.00
N GLY A 67 6.94 -4.51 3.17
CA GLY A 67 5.52 -4.74 2.93
C GLY A 67 4.65 -4.73 4.19
N PRO A 68 4.74 -3.73 5.09
CA PRO A 68 3.94 -3.71 6.30
C PRO A 68 2.47 -3.45 6.00
N VAL A 69 1.58 -4.15 6.69
CA VAL A 69 0.14 -3.88 6.68
C VAL A 69 -0.42 -3.86 8.09
N TRP A 70 -1.20 -2.84 8.41
CA TRP A 70 -1.84 -2.70 9.70
C TRP A 70 -3.04 -3.64 9.84
N SER A 71 -3.18 -4.27 11.01
CA SER A 71 -4.47 -4.86 11.35
C SER A 71 -5.54 -3.77 11.49
N PRO A 72 -6.82 -4.02 11.14
CA PRO A 72 -7.89 -3.01 11.19
C PRO A 72 -8.09 -2.37 12.57
N ALA A 73 -7.75 -3.08 13.65
CA ALA A 73 -7.75 -2.54 15.01
C ALA A 73 -6.50 -1.74 15.36
N GLY A 74 -5.52 -1.59 14.45
CA GLY A 74 -4.28 -0.84 14.65
C GLY A 74 -3.33 -1.41 15.72
N ARG A 75 -3.57 -2.64 16.19
CA ARG A 75 -2.79 -3.22 17.31
C ARG A 75 -1.61 -4.06 16.86
N ARG A 76 -1.54 -4.42 15.56
CA ARG A 76 -0.55 -5.31 15.00
C ARG A 76 -0.21 -4.89 13.57
N ILE A 77 1.02 -5.14 13.17
CA ILE A 77 1.50 -5.02 11.81
C ILE A 77 1.93 -6.40 11.35
N VAL A 78 1.44 -6.84 10.17
CA VAL A 78 1.96 -7.98 9.43
C VAL A 78 2.88 -7.44 8.35
N PHE A 79 3.93 -8.15 8.03
CA PHE A 79 4.95 -7.72 7.10
C PHE A 79 5.63 -8.93 6.46
N GLU A 80 6.34 -8.68 5.39
CA GLU A 80 7.21 -9.63 4.72
C GLU A 80 8.55 -9.68 5.42
N ARG A 81 9.06 -10.88 5.67
CA ARG A 81 10.41 -11.11 6.13
C ARG A 81 11.17 -11.87 5.08
N ASN A 82 12.14 -11.22 4.48
CA ASN A 82 13.09 -11.86 3.58
C ASN A 82 14.14 -12.59 4.41
N LEU A 83 14.21 -13.89 4.20
CA LEU A 83 15.17 -14.81 4.83
C LEU A 83 16.16 -15.35 3.80
N THR A 84 16.57 -14.52 2.84
CA THR A 84 17.53 -14.94 1.80
C THR A 84 18.82 -15.43 2.42
N TYR A 85 19.14 -16.66 2.12
CA TYR A 85 20.37 -17.30 2.54
C TYR A 85 21.01 -17.99 1.33
N TRP A 86 22.22 -17.55 0.93
CA TRP A 86 23.00 -18.14 -0.17
C TRP A 86 22.18 -18.54 -1.41
N GLY A 87 21.58 -17.56 -2.08
CA GLY A 87 20.96 -17.73 -3.41
C GLY A 87 19.56 -18.35 -3.41
N SER A 88 18.89 -18.46 -2.27
CA SER A 88 17.47 -18.84 -2.22
C SER A 88 16.65 -17.76 -1.54
N ASP A 89 15.85 -17.04 -2.34
CA ASP A 89 14.88 -16.08 -1.81
C ASP A 89 13.78 -16.80 -1.03
N ARG A 90 13.65 -16.47 0.23
CA ARG A 90 12.62 -17.00 1.11
C ARG A 90 11.87 -15.87 1.77
N PHE A 91 10.71 -15.56 1.26
CA PHE A 91 9.81 -14.58 1.87
C PHE A 91 8.80 -15.29 2.76
N ARG A 92 8.57 -14.78 3.95
CA ARG A 92 7.56 -15.28 4.89
C ARG A 92 6.84 -14.13 5.54
N LEU A 93 5.57 -14.34 5.83
CA LEU A 93 4.82 -13.38 6.61
C LEU A 93 5.19 -13.51 8.09
N ALA A 94 5.40 -12.38 8.73
CA ALA A 94 5.59 -12.23 10.16
C ALA A 94 4.69 -11.12 10.71
N ALA A 95 4.48 -11.11 12.01
CA ALA A 95 3.67 -10.11 12.70
C ALA A 95 4.41 -9.54 13.91
N VAL A 96 4.26 -8.23 14.14
CA VAL A 96 4.78 -7.52 15.31
C VAL A 96 3.65 -6.71 15.96
N PRO A 97 3.61 -6.56 17.30
CA PRO A 97 2.72 -5.60 17.94
C PRO A 97 2.99 -4.17 17.43
N ALA A 98 1.96 -3.36 17.24
CA ALA A 98 2.13 -1.95 16.82
C ALA A 98 2.96 -1.13 17.82
N ALA A 99 2.98 -1.56 19.08
CA ALA A 99 3.84 -1.02 20.12
C ALA A 99 5.31 -1.49 20.02
N GLY A 100 5.66 -2.29 19.02
CA GLY A 100 6.97 -2.96 18.91
C GLY A 100 7.08 -4.19 19.79
N GLY A 101 8.19 -4.90 19.70
CA GLY A 101 8.45 -6.13 20.46
C GLY A 101 8.91 -7.28 19.57
N LEU A 102 8.76 -8.51 20.04
CA LEU A 102 9.18 -9.68 19.29
C LEU A 102 8.25 -9.94 18.11
N ALA A 103 8.83 -10.03 16.93
CA ALA A 103 8.11 -10.45 15.73
C ALA A 103 7.91 -11.97 15.75
N ARG A 104 6.69 -12.40 15.37
CA ARG A 104 6.32 -13.81 15.25
C ARG A 104 6.10 -14.16 13.79
N GLN A 105 6.74 -15.21 13.31
CA GLN A 105 6.48 -15.77 11.99
C GLN A 105 5.06 -16.35 11.91
N LEU A 106 4.34 -16.03 10.83
CA LEU A 106 2.98 -16.50 10.55
C LEU A 106 2.96 -17.66 9.54
N THR A 107 3.81 -17.61 8.51
CA THR A 107 3.79 -18.60 7.42
C THR A 107 5.12 -19.35 7.32
N LYS A 108 5.08 -20.49 6.62
CA LYS A 108 6.24 -21.38 6.42
C LYS A 108 6.50 -21.68 4.94
N GLY A 109 5.75 -21.03 4.04
CA GLY A 109 5.90 -21.24 2.59
C GLY A 109 7.27 -20.78 2.07
N PRO A 110 7.64 -21.22 0.88
CA PRO A 110 8.92 -20.84 0.26
C PRO A 110 8.94 -19.34 -0.11
N PHE A 111 7.81 -18.80 -0.55
CA PHE A 111 7.65 -17.42 -0.96
C PHE A 111 6.22 -16.96 -0.59
N ASP A 112 6.08 -16.31 0.54
CA ASP A 112 4.81 -15.73 1.00
C ASP A 112 5.00 -14.22 1.19
N ALA A 113 4.32 -13.40 0.38
CA ALA A 113 4.52 -11.96 0.25
C ALA A 113 3.20 -11.20 0.06
N MET A 114 3.26 -9.87 0.03
CA MET A 114 2.17 -8.94 -0.27
C MET A 114 0.92 -9.18 0.59
N PRO A 115 1.04 -9.14 1.93
CA PRO A 115 -0.09 -9.38 2.81
C PRO A 115 -1.09 -8.23 2.78
N THR A 116 -2.38 -8.56 2.95
CA THR A 116 -3.44 -7.58 3.20
C THR A 116 -4.47 -8.15 4.18
N PHE A 117 -4.93 -7.35 5.14
CA PHE A 117 -5.96 -7.76 6.08
C PHE A 117 -7.36 -7.60 5.50
N SER A 118 -8.23 -8.58 5.78
CA SER A 118 -9.67 -8.33 5.67
C SER A 118 -10.10 -7.24 6.66
N PRO A 119 -11.11 -6.40 6.36
CA PRO A 119 -11.57 -5.33 7.26
C PRO A 119 -12.02 -5.85 8.63
N SER A 120 -12.48 -7.09 8.71
CA SER A 120 -12.80 -7.75 9.98
C SER A 120 -11.56 -8.12 10.82
N GLY A 121 -10.36 -8.05 10.24
CA GLY A 121 -9.11 -8.48 10.86
C GLY A 121 -9.01 -9.99 11.13
N ARG A 122 -9.93 -10.78 10.59
CA ARG A 122 -9.96 -12.25 10.81
C ARG A 122 -9.12 -13.02 9.83
N ARG A 123 -8.94 -12.50 8.60
CA ARG A 123 -8.18 -13.11 7.51
C ARG A 123 -7.09 -12.19 7.01
N ILE A 124 -6.07 -12.79 6.44
CA ILE A 124 -4.99 -12.14 5.70
C ILE A 124 -4.96 -12.81 4.33
N ALA A 125 -5.13 -12.04 3.26
CA ALA A 125 -4.81 -12.50 1.91
C ALA A 125 -3.35 -12.18 1.61
N PHE A 126 -2.70 -12.99 0.78
CA PHE A 126 -1.29 -12.86 0.45
C PHE A 126 -0.96 -13.62 -0.82
N VAL A 127 0.18 -13.32 -1.41
CA VAL A 127 0.74 -14.04 -2.54
C VAL A 127 1.58 -15.21 -2.05
N ARG A 128 1.37 -16.38 -2.60
CA ARG A 128 2.28 -17.52 -2.46
C ARG A 128 2.86 -17.87 -3.82
N GLY A 129 4.18 -17.76 -3.92
CA GLY A 129 4.96 -18.13 -5.09
C GLY A 129 5.62 -19.50 -4.96
N GLY A 130 6.29 -19.94 -6.03
CA GLY A 130 6.97 -21.23 -6.11
C GLY A 130 6.89 -21.83 -7.50
N GLY A 131 6.86 -20.98 -8.55
CA GLY A 131 6.69 -21.32 -9.97
C GLY A 131 5.53 -20.58 -10.62
N THR A 132 4.41 -20.44 -9.92
CA THR A 132 3.28 -19.59 -10.30
C THR A 132 2.81 -18.84 -9.06
N ALA A 133 2.76 -17.50 -9.13
CA ALA A 133 2.22 -16.68 -8.05
C ALA A 133 0.69 -16.83 -8.00
N SER A 134 0.14 -17.09 -6.81
CA SER A 134 -1.31 -17.23 -6.60
C SER A 134 -1.72 -16.59 -5.29
N LEU A 135 -2.99 -16.16 -5.22
CA LEU A 135 -3.53 -15.62 -3.98
C LEU A 135 -3.96 -16.73 -3.03
N TYR A 136 -3.57 -16.56 -1.79
CA TYR A 136 -3.93 -17.41 -0.66
C TYR A 136 -4.55 -16.59 0.47
N THR A 137 -5.26 -17.27 1.37
CA THR A 137 -5.72 -16.67 2.62
C THR A 137 -5.26 -17.51 3.81
N ILE A 138 -5.00 -16.85 4.94
CA ILE A 138 -4.78 -17.46 6.27
C ILE A 138 -5.65 -16.74 7.30
N ASP A 139 -5.84 -17.34 8.47
CA ASP A 139 -6.36 -16.62 9.62
C ASP A 139 -5.30 -15.64 10.18
N ARG A 140 -5.71 -14.71 11.04
CA ARG A 140 -4.82 -13.71 11.66
C ARG A 140 -3.70 -14.31 12.53
N PHE A 141 -3.71 -15.60 12.76
CA PHE A 141 -2.70 -16.34 13.54
C PHE A 141 -1.76 -17.16 12.67
N GLY A 142 -1.95 -17.12 11.33
CA GLY A 142 -1.15 -17.87 10.35
C GLY A 142 -1.61 -19.30 10.14
N ARG A 143 -2.86 -19.64 10.49
CA ARG A 143 -3.43 -20.98 10.35
C ARG A 143 -4.42 -21.04 9.19
N HIS A 144 -4.85 -22.27 8.83
CA HIS A 144 -5.88 -22.52 7.82
C HIS A 144 -5.56 -21.85 6.46
N ALA A 145 -4.33 -22.07 5.99
CA ALA A 145 -3.93 -21.60 4.67
C ALA A 145 -4.77 -22.27 3.58
N ALA A 146 -5.45 -21.48 2.78
CA ALA A 146 -6.25 -21.92 1.66
C ALA A 146 -5.94 -21.10 0.41
N ARG A 147 -5.86 -21.76 -0.75
CA ARG A 147 -5.74 -21.08 -2.03
C ARG A 147 -7.03 -20.34 -2.34
N LEU A 148 -6.95 -19.08 -2.71
CA LEU A 148 -8.10 -18.23 -3.01
C LEU A 148 -8.41 -18.22 -4.51
N LEU A 149 -7.38 -18.05 -5.34
CA LEU A 149 -7.49 -18.06 -6.80
C LEU A 149 -6.60 -19.16 -7.39
N SER A 150 -7.05 -19.79 -8.48
CA SER A 150 -6.36 -20.91 -9.11
C SER A 150 -5.73 -20.59 -10.47
N ASP A 151 -6.20 -19.53 -11.13
CA ASP A 151 -5.94 -19.28 -12.53
C ASP A 151 -5.22 -17.95 -12.72
N GLY A 152 -3.95 -17.99 -13.06
CA GLY A 152 -3.16 -16.81 -13.41
C GLY A 152 -2.01 -16.51 -12.45
N LEU A 153 -1.21 -15.53 -12.85
CA LEU A 153 -0.16 -14.94 -12.03
C LEU A 153 -0.75 -13.74 -11.29
N ASP A 154 -1.28 -13.99 -10.09
CA ASP A 154 -2.01 -13.03 -9.30
C ASP A 154 -1.13 -12.48 -8.17
N VAL A 155 -1.00 -11.16 -8.11
CA VAL A 155 -0.16 -10.44 -7.14
C VAL A 155 -0.88 -9.24 -6.53
N SER A 156 -0.30 -8.65 -5.49
CA SER A 156 -0.74 -7.41 -4.85
C SER A 156 -2.22 -7.37 -4.46
N PRO A 157 -2.73 -8.32 -3.67
CA PRO A 157 -4.13 -8.31 -3.25
C PRO A 157 -4.46 -7.12 -2.33
N ALA A 158 -5.65 -6.55 -2.49
CA ALA A 158 -6.19 -5.49 -1.64
C ALA A 158 -7.67 -5.73 -1.33
N TRP A 159 -8.02 -5.84 -0.05
CA TRP A 159 -9.41 -5.98 0.39
C TRP A 159 -10.16 -4.66 0.28
N SER A 160 -11.39 -4.71 -0.24
CA SER A 160 -12.32 -3.58 -0.15
C SER A 160 -12.71 -3.30 1.32
N PRO A 161 -13.01 -2.05 1.70
CA PRO A 161 -13.35 -1.69 3.09
C PRO A 161 -14.59 -2.40 3.63
N ASP A 162 -15.53 -2.80 2.77
CA ASP A 162 -16.72 -3.58 3.14
C ASP A 162 -16.44 -5.08 3.28
N GLY A 163 -15.25 -5.53 2.88
CA GLY A 163 -14.79 -6.91 2.95
C GLY A 163 -15.46 -7.88 1.97
N LYS A 164 -16.14 -7.39 0.95
CA LYS A 164 -16.83 -8.22 -0.04
C LYS A 164 -16.00 -8.52 -1.27
N THR A 165 -15.05 -7.64 -1.59
CA THR A 165 -14.27 -7.69 -2.83
C THR A 165 -12.77 -7.66 -2.53
N ILE A 166 -11.99 -8.31 -3.38
CA ILE A 166 -10.54 -8.21 -3.41
C ILE A 166 -10.15 -7.68 -4.78
N ALA A 167 -9.42 -6.56 -4.81
CA ALA A 167 -8.71 -6.11 -5.99
C ALA A 167 -7.32 -6.76 -6.02
N PHE A 168 -6.82 -7.07 -7.19
CA PHE A 168 -5.50 -7.65 -7.37
C PHE A 168 -4.97 -7.36 -8.77
N SER A 169 -3.69 -7.58 -8.97
CA SER A 169 -3.02 -7.43 -10.25
C SER A 169 -2.79 -8.80 -10.87
N ARG A 170 -3.11 -8.97 -12.16
CA ARG A 170 -2.95 -10.22 -12.90
C ARG A 170 -2.09 -10.02 -14.11
N LEU A 171 -1.03 -10.83 -14.25
CA LEU A 171 -0.35 -11.03 -15.52
C LEU A 171 -1.05 -12.14 -16.29
N ALA A 172 -1.31 -11.89 -17.57
CA ALA A 172 -1.90 -12.92 -18.45
C ALA A 172 -0.93 -14.06 -18.73
N ASP A 173 0.37 -13.77 -18.77
CA ASP A 173 1.44 -14.74 -19.04
C ASP A 173 2.72 -14.34 -18.27
N ALA A 174 3.50 -15.33 -17.82
CA ALA A 174 4.77 -15.11 -17.12
C ALA A 174 5.89 -14.53 -18.02
N SER A 175 5.73 -14.54 -19.34
CA SER A 175 6.63 -13.88 -20.28
C SER A 175 6.38 -12.38 -20.44
N LEU A 176 5.27 -11.88 -19.90
CA LEU A 176 4.90 -10.47 -19.96
C LEU A 176 5.64 -9.68 -18.87
N SER A 177 5.91 -8.43 -19.16
CA SER A 177 6.50 -7.53 -18.17
C SER A 177 5.45 -6.89 -17.24
N ILE A 178 5.88 -6.30 -16.15
CA ILE A 178 5.01 -5.75 -15.10
C ILE A 178 4.08 -4.62 -15.60
N ASP A 179 4.50 -3.91 -16.63
CA ASP A 179 3.73 -2.85 -17.30
C ASP A 179 2.51 -3.39 -18.05
N GLN A 180 2.45 -4.70 -18.31
CA GLN A 180 1.33 -5.39 -18.96
C GLN A 180 0.35 -6.03 -17.96
N THR A 181 0.54 -5.76 -16.68
CA THR A 181 -0.31 -6.28 -15.61
C THR A 181 -1.64 -5.52 -15.57
N THR A 182 -2.74 -6.24 -15.49
CA THR A 182 -4.10 -5.67 -15.46
C THR A 182 -4.72 -5.83 -14.08
N LEU A 183 -5.51 -4.85 -13.65
CA LEU A 183 -6.28 -4.89 -12.41
C LEU A 183 -7.54 -5.73 -12.57
N TYR A 184 -7.76 -6.62 -11.61
CA TYR A 184 -8.91 -7.51 -11.51
C TYR A 184 -9.59 -7.36 -10.16
N LEU A 185 -10.85 -7.76 -10.12
CA LEU A 185 -11.67 -7.90 -8.92
C LEU A 185 -12.14 -9.35 -8.78
N SER A 186 -12.24 -9.82 -7.54
CA SER A 186 -12.96 -11.05 -7.19
C SER A 186 -13.83 -10.81 -5.96
N ASP A 187 -14.79 -11.68 -5.73
CA ASP A 187 -15.43 -11.74 -4.43
C ASP A 187 -14.42 -12.18 -3.35
N ALA A 188 -14.74 -11.91 -2.09
CA ALA A 188 -13.89 -12.23 -0.93
C ALA A 188 -13.59 -13.73 -0.74
N ASN A 189 -14.34 -14.60 -1.41
CA ASN A 189 -14.14 -16.06 -1.44
C ASN A 189 -13.39 -16.55 -2.69
N GLY A 190 -12.99 -15.64 -3.59
CA GLY A 190 -12.28 -15.93 -4.84
C GLY A 190 -13.20 -16.25 -6.03
N SER A 191 -14.53 -16.14 -5.88
CA SER A 191 -15.46 -16.28 -7.02
C SER A 191 -15.60 -14.99 -7.83
N HIS A 192 -16.28 -15.08 -8.99
CA HIS A 192 -16.62 -13.96 -9.87
C HIS A 192 -15.41 -13.06 -10.22
N VAL A 193 -14.31 -13.70 -10.63
CA VAL A 193 -13.11 -13.00 -11.11
C VAL A 193 -13.44 -12.25 -12.40
N ARG A 194 -13.15 -10.93 -12.42
CA ARG A 194 -13.43 -10.05 -13.55
C ARG A 194 -12.42 -8.91 -13.62
N PRO A 195 -12.14 -8.36 -14.81
CA PRO A 195 -11.34 -7.12 -14.93
C PRO A 195 -12.00 -5.96 -14.18
N LEU A 196 -11.20 -5.00 -13.74
CA LEU A 196 -11.68 -3.73 -13.21
C LEU A 196 -12.14 -2.86 -14.37
N GLY A 197 -13.47 -2.66 -14.49
CA GLY A 197 -14.09 -1.87 -15.54
C GLY A 197 -14.32 -2.62 -16.86
N ALA A 198 -14.95 -1.93 -17.81
CA ALA A 198 -15.26 -2.44 -19.14
C ALA A 198 -14.00 -2.45 -20.06
N ALA A 199 -13.11 -1.48 -19.88
CA ALA A 199 -11.79 -1.47 -20.51
C ALA A 199 -10.74 -1.96 -19.49
N PRO A 200 -9.70 -2.69 -19.92
CA PRO A 200 -8.62 -3.09 -19.04
C PRO A 200 -7.93 -1.89 -18.39
N VAL A 201 -7.77 -1.90 -17.08
CA VAL A 201 -6.98 -0.92 -16.34
C VAL A 201 -5.63 -1.56 -16.04
N THR A 202 -4.58 -1.08 -16.73
CA THR A 202 -3.23 -1.61 -16.58
C THR A 202 -2.55 -1.01 -15.37
N GLY A 203 -2.05 -1.86 -14.46
CA GLY A 203 -1.34 -1.42 -13.28
C GLY A 203 -1.16 -2.47 -12.20
N VAL A 204 -0.42 -2.07 -11.17
CA VAL A 204 -0.07 -2.92 -10.02
C VAL A 204 -0.35 -2.22 -8.69
N SER A 205 -0.21 -2.96 -7.59
CA SER A 205 -0.31 -2.45 -6.22
C SER A 205 -1.60 -1.68 -5.92
N PRO A 206 -2.79 -2.25 -6.19
CA PRO A 206 -4.05 -1.57 -5.92
C PRO A 206 -4.26 -1.30 -4.43
N SER A 207 -4.85 -0.16 -4.10
CA SER A 207 -5.20 0.26 -2.75
C SER A 207 -6.57 0.93 -2.74
N TRP A 208 -7.50 0.44 -1.93
CA TRP A 208 -8.85 0.97 -1.84
C TRP A 208 -8.93 2.25 -1.02
N SER A 209 -9.70 3.21 -1.47
CA SER A 209 -10.09 4.35 -0.64
C SER A 209 -10.94 3.88 0.56
N PRO A 210 -10.91 4.59 1.72
CA PRO A 210 -11.63 4.17 2.92
C PRO A 210 -13.16 4.06 2.72
N ASP A 211 -13.72 4.81 1.78
CA ASP A 211 -15.14 4.77 1.44
C ASP A 211 -15.49 3.69 0.40
N GLY A 212 -14.48 2.98 -0.12
CA GLY A 212 -14.63 1.91 -1.11
C GLY A 212 -15.03 2.37 -2.52
N ARG A 213 -14.99 3.67 -2.81
CA ARG A 213 -15.42 4.19 -4.10
C ARG A 213 -14.32 4.30 -5.14
N LYS A 214 -13.05 4.31 -4.70
CA LYS A 214 -11.88 4.50 -5.56
C LYS A 214 -10.80 3.49 -5.24
N ILE A 215 -9.94 3.24 -6.23
CA ILE A 215 -8.74 2.43 -6.13
C ILE A 215 -7.57 3.29 -6.62
N ALA A 216 -6.55 3.46 -5.78
CA ALA A 216 -5.25 3.99 -6.18
C ALA A 216 -4.37 2.82 -6.60
N PHE A 217 -3.51 3.01 -7.57
CA PHE A 217 -2.60 1.98 -8.09
C PHE A 217 -1.41 2.60 -8.80
N VAL A 218 -0.42 1.79 -9.14
CA VAL A 218 0.73 2.20 -9.96
C VAL A 218 0.47 1.79 -11.40
N SER A 219 0.67 2.70 -12.34
CA SER A 219 0.66 2.40 -13.77
C SER A 219 1.97 2.82 -14.41
N PHE A 220 2.42 2.01 -15.34
CA PHE A 220 3.59 2.24 -16.19
C PHE A 220 3.18 2.63 -17.63
N ALA A 221 1.91 2.99 -17.85
CA ALA A 221 1.36 3.26 -19.18
C ALA A 221 1.91 4.54 -19.83
N ASP A 222 2.43 5.46 -19.02
CA ASP A 222 2.94 6.74 -19.51
C ASP A 222 4.47 6.74 -19.51
N HIS A 223 5.06 6.90 -20.67
CA HIS A 223 6.49 7.16 -20.84
C HIS A 223 6.79 8.61 -20.54
N ASN A 224 7.19 8.93 -19.32
CA ASN A 224 7.20 10.30 -18.76
C ASN A 224 8.53 11.04 -18.83
N ASP A 225 9.62 10.36 -19.13
CA ASP A 225 10.92 11.02 -19.19
C ASP A 225 11.09 11.74 -20.53
N PRO A 226 10.95 13.09 -20.59
CA PRO A 226 11.14 13.84 -21.82
C PRO A 226 12.59 13.80 -22.31
N ALA A 227 13.55 13.41 -21.46
CA ALA A 227 14.95 13.24 -21.81
C ALA A 227 15.23 11.86 -22.39
N CYS A 228 14.28 10.94 -22.29
CA CYS A 228 14.44 9.57 -22.70
C CYS A 228 13.47 9.20 -23.82
N PRO A 229 13.96 8.82 -25.01
CA PRO A 229 13.11 8.33 -26.09
C PRO A 229 12.33 7.11 -25.63
N ALA A 230 11.02 7.06 -25.94
CA ALA A 230 10.06 6.03 -25.50
C ALA A 230 10.53 4.57 -25.72
N ASP A 231 11.43 4.34 -26.66
CA ASP A 231 11.96 3.01 -27.01
C ASP A 231 13.24 2.65 -26.24
N SER A 232 13.77 3.54 -25.41
CA SER A 232 15.10 3.41 -24.79
C SER A 232 15.08 3.41 -23.26
N CYS A 233 13.96 3.79 -22.63
CA CYS A 233 13.84 3.89 -21.19
C CYS A 233 12.78 2.96 -20.66
N PRO A 234 13.02 2.33 -19.51
CA PRO A 234 11.96 1.67 -18.78
C PRO A 234 10.89 2.69 -18.40
N PRO A 235 9.60 2.35 -18.54
CA PRO A 235 8.52 3.23 -18.09
C PRO A 235 8.62 3.42 -16.56
N SER A 236 8.53 4.65 -16.08
CA SER A 236 8.44 4.95 -14.66
C SER A 236 7.03 4.70 -14.13
N GLY A 237 6.95 4.16 -12.90
CA GLY A 237 5.69 3.95 -12.21
C GLY A 237 5.10 5.26 -11.71
N GLU A 238 3.81 5.48 -11.98
CA GLU A 238 3.09 6.66 -11.57
C GLU A 238 1.82 6.31 -10.79
N ILE A 239 1.44 7.15 -9.85
CA ILE A 239 0.21 6.93 -9.07
C ILE A 239 -1.01 7.40 -9.85
N TYR A 240 -1.93 6.49 -10.03
CA TYR A 240 -3.25 6.71 -10.63
C TYR A 240 -4.35 6.43 -9.63
N VAL A 241 -5.52 6.99 -9.90
CA VAL A 241 -6.78 6.69 -9.20
C VAL A 241 -7.86 6.41 -10.22
N VAL A 242 -8.68 5.40 -9.95
CA VAL A 242 -9.84 5.02 -10.76
C VAL A 242 -11.03 4.74 -9.84
N GLY A 243 -12.24 4.90 -10.35
CA GLY A 243 -13.45 4.45 -9.65
C GLY A 243 -13.46 2.93 -9.44
N ALA A 244 -14.11 2.46 -8.40
CA ALA A 244 -14.28 1.02 -8.13
C ALA A 244 -15.09 0.29 -9.23
N ASP A 245 -15.77 1.04 -10.09
CA ASP A 245 -16.46 0.58 -11.29
C ASP A 245 -15.58 0.62 -12.55
N GLY A 246 -14.33 1.05 -12.44
CA GLY A 246 -13.36 1.19 -13.52
C GLY A 246 -13.48 2.50 -14.32
N THR A 247 -14.31 3.46 -13.88
CA THR A 247 -14.47 4.75 -14.55
C THR A 247 -13.63 5.85 -13.90
N GLY A 248 -13.47 6.99 -14.59
CA GLY A 248 -12.85 8.18 -14.02
C GLY A 248 -11.35 8.03 -13.73
N LEU A 249 -10.63 7.30 -14.59
CA LEU A 249 -9.17 7.16 -14.49
C LEU A 249 -8.49 8.52 -14.46
N THR A 250 -7.67 8.77 -13.45
CA THR A 250 -6.97 10.03 -13.23
C THR A 250 -5.55 9.77 -12.77
N ARG A 251 -4.57 10.37 -13.43
CA ARG A 251 -3.17 10.37 -13.03
C ARG A 251 -2.96 11.41 -11.93
N LEU A 252 -2.26 11.06 -10.87
CA LEU A 252 -1.95 11.96 -9.76
C LEU A 252 -0.52 12.46 -9.75
N THR A 253 0.43 11.62 -10.18
CA THR A 253 1.86 11.98 -10.23
C THR A 253 2.36 12.00 -11.67
N ALA A 254 3.43 12.77 -11.92
CA ALA A 254 4.05 12.94 -13.22
C ALA A 254 5.51 13.32 -12.98
N SER A 255 6.30 12.41 -12.46
CA SER A 255 7.71 12.60 -12.17
C SER A 255 8.57 11.72 -13.09
N THR A 256 9.87 12.02 -13.16
CA THR A 256 10.84 11.14 -13.83
C THR A 256 11.27 9.98 -12.95
N ALA A 257 10.85 9.99 -11.68
CA ALA A 257 11.16 8.97 -10.70
C ALA A 257 9.98 8.02 -10.54
N ASP A 258 10.24 6.75 -10.20
CA ASP A 258 9.18 5.80 -9.87
C ASP A 258 8.44 6.20 -8.60
N ASP A 259 7.12 6.21 -8.67
CA ASP A 259 6.20 6.39 -7.57
C ASP A 259 5.44 5.08 -7.35
N GLU A 260 5.63 4.45 -6.18
CA GLU A 260 5.19 3.09 -5.93
C GLU A 260 4.40 2.91 -4.63
N HIS A 261 3.62 1.82 -4.56
CA HIS A 261 2.92 1.35 -3.37
C HIS A 261 2.01 2.40 -2.71
N PRO A 262 0.98 2.90 -3.43
CA PRO A 262 0.06 3.89 -2.89
C PRO A 262 -0.78 3.34 -1.74
N THR A 263 -0.97 4.15 -0.69
CA THR A 263 -1.84 3.84 0.44
C THR A 263 -2.65 5.07 0.86
N TRP A 264 -3.95 4.89 1.08
CA TRP A 264 -4.86 5.98 1.45
C TRP A 264 -4.74 6.33 2.93
N SER A 265 -4.81 7.62 3.24
CA SER A 265 -5.04 8.09 4.61
C SER A 265 -6.42 7.62 5.12
N PRO A 266 -6.59 7.41 6.43
CA PRO A 266 -7.85 6.90 6.99
C PRO A 266 -9.07 7.78 6.73
N ASP A 267 -8.87 9.07 6.48
CA ASP A 267 -9.90 10.05 6.12
C ASP A 267 -10.10 10.19 4.60
N GLY A 268 -9.34 9.47 3.80
CA GLY A 268 -9.39 9.50 2.34
C GLY A 268 -8.88 10.79 1.71
N SER A 269 -8.33 11.73 2.48
CA SER A 269 -7.90 13.03 1.97
C SER A 269 -6.55 13.01 1.25
N ARG A 270 -5.69 12.03 1.55
CA ARG A 270 -4.33 11.91 1.01
C ARG A 270 -3.99 10.47 0.63
N ILE A 271 -2.99 10.35 -0.24
CA ILE A 271 -2.34 9.08 -0.59
C ILE A 271 -0.87 9.22 -0.23
N ALA A 272 -0.30 8.24 0.49
CA ALA A 272 1.13 8.11 0.72
C ALA A 272 1.71 7.06 -0.23
N PHE A 273 2.94 7.24 -0.65
CA PHE A 273 3.66 6.37 -1.57
C PHE A 273 5.18 6.50 -1.38
N ALA A 274 5.94 5.56 -1.92
CA ALA A 274 7.38 5.65 -2.06
C ALA A 274 7.70 6.34 -3.39
N SER A 275 8.60 7.33 -3.40
CA SER A 275 8.95 8.12 -4.58
C SER A 275 10.47 8.23 -4.73
N GLY A 276 10.96 8.10 -5.96
CA GLY A 276 12.37 8.25 -6.28
C GLY A 276 13.13 6.96 -6.51
N TYR A 277 12.44 5.90 -6.92
CA TYR A 277 13.06 4.66 -7.39
C TYR A 277 13.65 4.88 -8.79
N GLU A 278 14.80 5.53 -8.89
CA GLU A 278 15.55 5.58 -10.15
C GLU A 278 16.30 4.26 -10.34
N LEU A 279 15.83 3.43 -11.27
CA LEU A 279 16.41 2.12 -11.61
C LEU A 279 17.85 2.17 -12.13
N GLU A 280 18.37 3.33 -12.57
CA GLU A 280 19.65 3.40 -13.27
C GLU A 280 20.69 4.37 -12.70
N THR A 281 20.34 5.27 -11.79
CA THR A 281 21.32 6.18 -11.18
C THR A 281 21.66 5.76 -9.77
N GLN A 282 22.90 5.32 -9.57
CA GLN A 282 23.47 4.92 -8.30
C GLN A 282 23.18 5.96 -7.20
N GLY A 283 22.23 5.67 -6.30
CA GLY A 283 22.25 6.26 -4.99
C GLY A 283 21.04 7.06 -4.51
N HIS A 284 19.91 7.11 -5.22
CA HIS A 284 18.71 7.77 -4.69
C HIS A 284 17.69 6.75 -4.18
N ALA A 285 17.81 6.43 -2.90
CA ALA A 285 16.84 5.59 -2.22
C ALA A 285 15.47 6.31 -2.10
N PRO A 286 14.34 5.59 -2.24
CA PRO A 286 12.99 6.20 -2.28
C PRO A 286 12.67 6.99 -1.00
N TRP A 287 11.86 8.03 -1.16
CA TRP A 287 11.37 8.87 -0.09
C TRP A 287 9.90 8.56 0.24
N LEU A 288 9.51 8.74 1.49
CA LEU A 288 8.10 8.74 1.85
C LEU A 288 7.46 10.07 1.43
N VAL A 289 6.49 10.00 0.55
CA VAL A 289 5.78 11.16 0.00
C VAL A 289 4.29 11.03 0.22
N THR A 290 3.57 12.14 0.30
CA THR A 290 2.11 12.19 0.28
C THR A 290 1.60 13.20 -0.73
N ILE A 291 0.45 12.90 -1.35
CA ILE A 291 -0.26 13.80 -2.27
C ILE A 291 -1.72 13.90 -1.83
N PRO A 292 -2.42 15.05 -2.03
CA PRO A 292 -3.87 15.12 -1.89
C PRO A 292 -4.54 14.10 -2.81
N SER A 293 -5.60 13.44 -2.36
CA SER A 293 -6.28 12.38 -3.13
C SER A 293 -6.99 12.86 -4.40
N GLY A 294 -7.16 14.17 -4.54
CA GLY A 294 -7.66 14.83 -5.75
C GLY A 294 -6.56 15.36 -6.66
N GLY A 295 -5.29 15.06 -6.38
CA GLY A 295 -4.13 15.63 -7.08
C GLY A 295 -3.61 16.91 -6.43
N GLY A 296 -2.51 17.43 -6.96
CA GLY A 296 -1.83 18.63 -6.45
C GLY A 296 -0.35 18.37 -6.14
N SER A 297 0.27 19.23 -5.34
CA SER A 297 1.70 19.15 -5.06
C SER A 297 2.01 18.04 -4.06
N PRO A 298 2.93 17.10 -4.38
CA PRO A 298 3.44 16.11 -3.45
C PRO A 298 4.18 16.77 -2.28
N THR A 299 4.15 16.13 -1.12
CA THR A 299 4.83 16.60 0.08
C THR A 299 5.63 15.44 0.69
N ARG A 300 6.95 15.64 0.82
CA ARG A 300 7.83 14.66 1.44
C ARG A 300 7.62 14.61 2.97
N ILE A 301 7.61 13.41 3.52
CA ILE A 301 7.52 13.16 4.96
C ILE A 301 8.89 12.78 5.50
N GLY A 302 9.40 13.57 6.44
CA GLY A 302 10.67 13.30 7.12
C GLY A 302 11.91 13.58 6.25
N ARG A 303 13.08 13.16 6.75
CA ARG A 303 14.39 13.33 6.10
C ARG A 303 15.14 12.00 5.94
N PHE A 304 14.42 10.92 5.78
CA PHE A 304 14.95 9.58 5.59
C PHE A 304 14.65 9.11 4.16
N SER A 305 15.49 8.27 3.61
CA SER A 305 15.37 7.62 2.28
C SER A 305 15.53 6.11 2.43
N GLY A 306 15.23 5.36 1.39
CA GLY A 306 15.18 3.89 1.44
C GLY A 306 13.83 3.37 1.95
N VAL A 307 12.75 4.10 1.64
CA VAL A 307 11.39 3.76 2.03
C VAL A 307 10.81 2.70 1.11
N LEU A 308 10.31 1.62 1.70
CA LEU A 308 9.64 0.52 1.02
C LEU A 308 8.20 0.40 1.51
N ASP A 309 7.27 0.21 0.60
CA ASP A 309 5.90 -0.23 0.85
C ASP A 309 5.18 0.52 1.98
N PRO A 310 4.90 1.81 1.87
CA PRO A 310 4.22 2.53 2.94
C PRO A 310 2.80 2.02 3.16
N ALA A 311 2.37 1.97 4.42
CA ALA A 311 1.03 1.58 4.82
C ALA A 311 0.49 2.53 5.89
N TRP A 312 -0.62 3.20 5.61
CA TRP A 312 -1.25 4.09 6.57
C TRP A 312 -2.00 3.30 7.65
N SER A 313 -1.89 3.72 8.90
CA SER A 313 -2.63 3.09 9.98
C SER A 313 -4.12 3.36 9.88
N PRO A 314 -4.98 2.47 10.40
CA PRO A 314 -6.41 2.77 10.55
C PRO A 314 -6.65 4.01 11.40
N ALA A 315 -7.85 4.60 11.29
CA ALA A 315 -8.26 5.72 12.13
C ALA A 315 -8.19 5.36 13.64
N GLY A 316 -7.75 6.31 14.46
CA GLY A 316 -7.78 6.18 15.92
C GLY A 316 -6.67 5.33 16.55
N VAL A 317 -5.63 4.96 15.82
CA VAL A 317 -4.44 4.28 16.37
C VAL A 317 -3.70 5.25 17.32
N ARG A 318 -3.46 4.79 18.58
CA ARG A 318 -2.78 5.56 19.63
C ARG A 318 -1.29 5.24 19.69
#